data_dd8153cda1ef4d5f06b3a7eaab085c15
#
_entry.id   dd8153cda1ef4d5f06b3a7eaab085c15
#
_cell.length_a   1.000
_cell.length_b   1.000
_cell.length_c   1.000
_cell.angle_alpha   90.00
_cell.angle_beta   90.00
_cell.angle_gamma   90.00
#
_symmetry.space_group_name_H-M   'P 1'
#
loop_
_entity.id
_entity.type
_entity.pdbx_description
1 polymer ?
#
loop_
_entity_poly.entity_id
_entity_poly.type
_entity_poly.pdbx_seq_one_letter_code
_entity_poly.pdbx_strand_id
1 'polypeptide(L)'
;MKEKKSKTEKFLLKELKELISLDIKKQEEFDEKHRELCEKLKKEWSELSYGQIQKWVNMSLKYWLLFGGDKIANIEKNAKYFHIPIDSIIKEIAFGEKRNQADYKSWSKIENYEEYSEYQKIFRKNNERVTPIVKEFELFNNSNNKQ
;
A
#
# COMPACT_ATOMS: atom_id res chain seq x y z
N MET A 1 -18.87 4.64 -15.40
CA MET A 1 -18.10 4.07 -14.26
C MET A 1 -17.28 2.85 -14.63
N LYS A 2 -17.84 1.85 -15.27
CA LYS A 2 -17.08 0.63 -15.69
C LYS A 2 -15.92 0.94 -16.62
N GLU A 3 -16.12 1.82 -17.60
CA GLU A 3 -15.07 2.21 -18.56
C GLU A 3 -13.92 2.92 -17.88
N LYS A 4 -14.23 3.83 -16.94
CA LYS A 4 -13.22 4.58 -16.19
C LYS A 4 -12.40 3.63 -15.31
N LYS A 5 -13.07 2.71 -14.62
CA LYS A 5 -12.40 1.72 -13.78
C LYS A 5 -11.45 0.86 -14.61
N SER A 6 -11.92 0.31 -15.72
CA SER A 6 -11.11 -0.53 -16.61
C SER A 6 -9.89 0.21 -17.15
N LYS A 7 -10.07 1.46 -17.57
CA LYS A 7 -8.97 2.30 -18.08
C LYS A 7 -7.94 2.57 -16.98
N THR A 8 -8.41 2.88 -15.77
CA THR A 8 -7.53 3.16 -14.63
C THR A 8 -6.80 1.90 -14.19
N GLU A 9 -7.45 0.74 -14.22
CA GLU A 9 -6.80 -0.55 -13.91
C GLU A 9 -5.65 -0.84 -14.88
N LYS A 10 -5.85 -0.61 -16.16
CA LYS A 10 -4.79 -0.79 -17.16
C LYS A 10 -3.63 0.17 -16.92
N PHE A 11 -3.93 1.41 -16.60
CA PHE A 11 -2.93 2.42 -16.26
C PHE A 11 -2.14 2.00 -15.04
N LEU A 12 -2.82 1.60 -13.97
CA LEU A 12 -2.20 1.14 -12.73
C LEU A 12 -1.30 -0.07 -12.98
N LEU A 13 -1.78 -1.06 -13.74
CA LEU A 13 -1.01 -2.26 -14.05
C LEU A 13 0.32 -1.91 -14.73
N LYS A 14 0.27 -1.01 -15.71
CA LYS A 14 1.46 -0.55 -16.42
C LYS A 14 2.45 0.14 -15.46
N GLU A 15 1.96 1.08 -14.65
CA GLU A 15 2.78 1.83 -13.71
C GLU A 15 3.39 0.93 -12.62
N LEU A 16 2.64 -0.06 -12.14
CA LEU A 16 3.15 -1.02 -11.16
C LEU A 16 4.25 -1.90 -11.74
N LYS A 17 4.10 -2.36 -12.97
CA LYS A 17 5.14 -3.16 -13.64
C LYS A 17 6.42 -2.36 -13.81
N GLU A 18 6.32 -1.08 -14.11
CA GLU A 18 7.49 -0.20 -14.18
C GLU A 18 8.13 -0.04 -12.80
N LEU A 19 7.33 0.19 -11.77
CA LEU A 19 7.81 0.39 -10.41
C LEU A 19 8.60 -0.82 -9.89
N ILE A 20 8.07 -2.02 -10.06
CA ILE A 20 8.72 -3.23 -9.54
C ILE A 20 10.01 -3.58 -10.30
N SER A 21 10.17 -3.08 -11.52
CA SER A 21 11.36 -3.35 -12.35
C SER A 21 12.51 -2.37 -12.09
N LEU A 22 12.27 -1.28 -11.39
CA LEU A 22 13.29 -0.28 -11.09
C LEU A 22 14.43 -0.85 -10.24
N ASP A 23 15.63 -0.28 -10.41
CA ASP A 23 16.78 -0.67 -9.62
C ASP A 23 16.89 0.22 -8.38
N ILE A 24 16.03 -0.07 -7.40
CA ILE A 24 15.91 0.71 -6.17
C ILE A 24 17.03 0.32 -5.21
N LYS A 25 17.72 1.31 -4.67
CA LYS A 25 18.85 1.10 -3.75
C LYS A 25 18.54 1.47 -2.31
N LYS A 26 17.52 2.30 -2.07
CA LYS A 26 17.15 2.73 -0.72
C LYS A 26 15.66 3.06 -0.64
N GLN A 27 15.14 3.04 0.58
CA GLN A 27 13.72 3.24 0.86
C GLN A 27 13.19 4.55 0.29
N GLU A 28 13.94 5.63 0.42
CA GLU A 28 13.52 6.96 -0.03
C GLU A 28 13.27 7.02 -1.53
N GLU A 29 14.05 6.28 -2.32
CA GLU A 29 13.84 6.19 -3.77
C GLU A 29 12.49 5.53 -4.09
N PHE A 30 12.18 4.44 -3.39
CA PHE A 30 10.89 3.76 -3.55
C PHE A 30 9.75 4.66 -3.11
N ASP A 31 9.88 5.31 -1.96
CA ASP A 31 8.85 6.19 -1.42
C ASP A 31 8.50 7.30 -2.41
N GLU A 32 9.51 7.90 -3.04
CA GLU A 32 9.29 8.94 -4.04
C GLU A 32 8.57 8.42 -5.28
N LYS A 33 8.98 7.27 -5.79
CA LYS A 33 8.33 6.65 -6.96
C LYS A 33 6.90 6.22 -6.65
N HIS A 34 6.69 5.70 -5.46
CA HIS A 34 5.34 5.36 -4.98
C HIS A 34 4.46 6.60 -4.91
N ARG A 35 4.98 7.70 -4.38
CA ARG A 35 4.26 8.98 -4.33
C ARG A 35 3.87 9.47 -5.72
N GLU A 36 4.83 9.45 -6.65
CA GLU A 36 4.57 9.83 -8.05
C GLU A 36 3.44 9.01 -8.66
N LEU A 37 3.45 7.70 -8.43
CA LEU A 37 2.40 6.80 -8.91
C LEU A 37 1.04 7.16 -8.33
N CYS A 38 0.98 7.37 -7.02
CA CYS A 38 -0.27 7.74 -6.35
C CYS A 38 -0.82 9.08 -6.87
N GLU A 39 0.05 10.04 -7.11
CA GLU A 39 -0.34 11.34 -7.68
C GLU A 39 -0.87 11.22 -9.11
N LYS A 40 -0.26 10.37 -9.93
CA LYS A 40 -0.74 10.06 -11.28
C LYS A 40 -2.13 9.43 -11.25
N LEU A 41 -2.35 8.48 -10.32
CA LEU A 41 -3.67 7.86 -10.15
C LEU A 41 -4.72 8.88 -9.71
N LYS A 42 -4.34 9.80 -8.84
CA LYS A 42 -5.25 10.87 -8.40
C LYS A 42 -5.69 11.74 -9.58
N LYS A 43 -4.80 11.98 -10.53
CA LYS A 43 -5.14 12.71 -11.76
C LYS A 43 -6.05 11.90 -12.67
N GLU A 44 -5.80 10.59 -12.78
CA GLU A 44 -6.62 9.71 -13.61
C GLU A 44 -8.04 9.52 -13.06
N TRP A 45 -8.17 9.50 -11.73
CA TRP A 45 -9.46 9.31 -11.07
C TRP A 45 -9.55 10.20 -9.81
N SER A 46 -9.89 11.46 -10.04
CA SER A 46 -9.86 12.51 -9.00
C SER A 46 -10.84 12.28 -7.84
N GLU A 47 -11.89 11.50 -8.04
CA GLU A 47 -12.88 11.21 -7.01
C GLU A 47 -12.37 10.26 -5.93
N LEU A 48 -11.32 9.50 -6.21
CA LEU A 48 -10.71 8.64 -5.19
C LEU A 48 -9.95 9.47 -4.16
N SER A 49 -10.12 9.12 -2.88
CA SER A 49 -9.29 9.70 -1.82
C SER A 49 -7.88 9.15 -1.89
N TYR A 50 -6.94 9.82 -1.22
CA TYR A 50 -5.58 9.31 -1.13
C TYR A 50 -5.53 7.94 -0.44
N GLY A 51 -6.36 7.77 0.61
CA GLY A 51 -6.48 6.48 1.30
C GLY A 51 -6.92 5.35 0.38
N GLN A 52 -7.89 5.59 -0.48
CA GLN A 52 -8.36 4.60 -1.45
C GLN A 52 -7.30 4.27 -2.50
N ILE A 53 -6.56 5.28 -2.97
CA ILE A 53 -5.49 5.11 -3.94
C ILE A 53 -4.37 4.24 -3.36
N GLN A 54 -3.89 4.57 -2.16
CA GLN A 54 -2.81 3.81 -1.54
C GLN A 54 -3.22 2.35 -1.29
N LYS A 55 -4.46 2.13 -0.89
CA LYS A 55 -4.93 0.76 -0.66
C LYS A 55 -4.91 -0.04 -1.96
N TRP A 56 -5.38 0.56 -3.04
CA TRP A 56 -5.36 -0.09 -4.35
C TRP A 56 -3.94 -0.45 -4.80
N VAL A 57 -3.03 0.52 -4.74
CA VAL A 57 -1.62 0.31 -5.10
C VAL A 57 -0.97 -0.75 -4.22
N ASN A 58 -1.07 -0.57 -2.91
CA ASN A 58 -0.38 -1.44 -1.94
C ASN A 58 -0.96 -2.86 -1.89
N MET A 59 -2.28 -3.00 -2.02
CA MET A 59 -2.90 -4.32 -2.11
C MET A 59 -2.52 -5.05 -3.38
N SER A 60 -2.40 -4.34 -4.50
CA SER A 60 -1.96 -4.95 -5.75
C SER A 60 -0.55 -5.52 -5.63
N LEU A 61 0.38 -4.75 -5.08
CA LEU A 61 1.75 -5.22 -4.86
C LEU A 61 1.80 -6.39 -3.88
N LYS A 62 1.02 -6.31 -2.81
CA LYS A 62 0.93 -7.40 -1.82
C LYS A 62 0.46 -8.70 -2.46
N TYR A 63 -0.63 -8.66 -3.21
CA TYR A 63 -1.16 -9.86 -3.86
C TYR A 63 -0.22 -10.40 -4.92
N TRP A 64 0.44 -9.53 -5.69
CA TRP A 64 1.43 -9.97 -6.66
C TRP A 64 2.58 -10.70 -6.00
N LEU A 65 3.07 -10.17 -4.88
CA LEU A 65 4.17 -10.80 -4.14
C LEU A 65 3.77 -12.14 -3.56
N LEU A 66 2.58 -12.23 -2.95
CA LEU A 66 2.16 -13.42 -2.23
C LEU A 66 1.55 -14.50 -3.13
N PHE A 67 0.86 -14.11 -4.20
CA PHE A 67 0.09 -15.03 -5.02
C PHE A 67 0.45 -15.03 -6.50
N GLY A 68 1.28 -14.09 -6.96
CA GLY A 68 1.67 -13.98 -8.35
C GLY A 68 2.66 -15.05 -8.80
N GLY A 69 3.47 -15.57 -7.88
CA GLY A 69 4.48 -16.57 -8.18
C GLY A 69 5.41 -16.12 -9.31
N ASP A 70 5.72 -17.04 -10.20
CA ASP A 70 6.60 -16.77 -11.34
C ASP A 70 5.93 -15.93 -12.45
N LYS A 71 4.64 -15.63 -12.31
CA LYS A 71 3.87 -14.90 -13.34
C LYS A 71 4.18 -13.42 -13.39
N ILE A 72 4.69 -12.85 -12.29
CA ILE A 72 5.03 -11.43 -12.20
C ILE A 72 6.56 -11.31 -12.12
N ALA A 73 7.18 -10.96 -13.25
CA ALA A 73 8.63 -10.79 -13.33
C ALA A 73 9.10 -9.69 -12.38
N ASN A 74 10.20 -9.96 -11.66
CA ASN A 74 10.88 -9.00 -10.78
C ASN A 74 10.11 -8.59 -9.51
N ILE A 75 9.00 -9.28 -9.17
CA ILE A 75 8.18 -8.87 -8.01
C ILE A 75 9.00 -8.85 -6.71
N GLU A 76 9.94 -9.77 -6.52
CA GLU A 76 10.73 -9.88 -5.30
C GLU A 76 11.88 -8.87 -5.24
N LYS A 77 12.29 -8.30 -6.36
CA LYS A 77 13.46 -7.42 -6.44
C LYS A 77 13.40 -6.25 -5.45
N ASN A 78 12.25 -5.60 -5.35
CA ASN A 78 12.04 -4.42 -4.51
C ASN A 78 11.07 -4.66 -3.35
N ALA A 79 10.73 -5.92 -3.06
CA ALA A 79 9.70 -6.26 -2.07
C ALA A 79 9.98 -5.69 -0.67
N LYS A 80 11.25 -5.60 -0.27
CA LYS A 80 11.64 -5.05 1.03
C LYS A 80 11.30 -3.56 1.18
N TYR A 81 11.07 -2.87 0.07
CA TYR A 81 10.71 -1.45 0.07
C TYR A 81 9.21 -1.22 -0.05
N PHE A 82 8.41 -2.26 -0.32
CA PHE A 82 6.98 -2.11 -0.51
C PHE A 82 6.31 -1.49 0.71
N HIS A 83 5.35 -0.61 0.45
CA HIS A 83 4.50 -0.04 1.49
C HIS A 83 3.44 -1.07 1.91
N ILE A 84 2.96 -0.94 3.14
CA ILE A 84 1.85 -1.76 3.62
C ILE A 84 0.52 -1.09 3.29
N PRO A 85 -0.53 -1.86 2.95
CA PRO A 85 -1.86 -1.29 2.82
C PRO A 85 -2.35 -0.77 4.17
N ILE A 86 -2.83 0.47 4.19
CA ILE A 86 -3.42 1.06 5.39
C ILE A 86 -4.94 0.91 5.28
N ASP A 87 -5.50 0.06 6.12
CA ASP A 87 -6.95 -0.18 6.23
C ASP A 87 -7.37 -0.21 7.70
N SER A 88 -8.65 -0.49 7.95
CA SER A 88 -9.17 -0.49 9.32
C SER A 88 -8.55 -1.57 10.21
N ILE A 89 -8.20 -2.71 9.62
CA ILE A 89 -7.59 -3.83 10.36
C ILE A 89 -6.18 -3.46 10.81
N ILE A 90 -5.36 -2.95 9.90
CA ILE A 90 -3.99 -2.54 10.21
C ILE A 90 -3.99 -1.32 11.15
N LYS A 91 -4.91 -0.37 10.99
CA LYS A 91 -5.03 0.75 11.93
C LYS A 91 -5.26 0.28 13.35
N GLU A 92 -6.08 -0.73 13.55
CA GLU A 92 -6.34 -1.29 14.87
C GLU A 92 -5.14 -2.08 15.40
N ILE A 93 -4.65 -3.04 14.62
CA ILE A 93 -3.62 -3.98 15.07
C ILE A 93 -2.27 -3.32 15.25
N ALA A 94 -1.85 -2.51 14.30
CA ALA A 94 -0.49 -1.94 14.28
C ALA A 94 -0.40 -0.57 14.92
N PHE A 95 -1.50 0.19 14.95
CA PHE A 95 -1.48 1.59 15.40
C PHE A 95 -2.43 1.87 16.57
N GLY A 96 -3.19 0.87 17.02
CA GLY A 96 -4.12 1.03 18.14
C GLY A 96 -5.30 1.96 17.85
N GLU A 97 -5.59 2.24 16.59
CA GLU A 97 -6.69 3.12 16.19
C GLU A 97 -7.95 2.29 15.92
N LYS A 98 -8.88 2.33 16.88
CA LYS A 98 -10.10 1.52 16.86
C LYS A 98 -11.30 2.35 16.44
N ARG A 99 -12.20 1.73 15.67
CA ARG A 99 -13.42 2.36 15.15
C ARG A 99 -14.33 2.96 16.23
N ASN A 100 -14.32 2.40 17.44
CA ASN A 100 -15.16 2.87 18.54
C ASN A 100 -14.60 4.09 19.28
N GLN A 101 -13.42 4.57 18.89
CA GLN A 101 -12.83 5.75 19.51
C GLN A 101 -13.44 7.02 18.90
N ALA A 102 -13.64 8.04 19.74
CA ALA A 102 -14.30 9.28 19.33
C ALA A 102 -13.55 10.05 18.24
N ASP A 103 -12.22 9.95 18.23
CA ASP A 103 -11.35 10.64 17.30
C ASP A 103 -10.92 9.77 16.10
N TYR A 104 -11.57 8.61 15.93
CA TYR A 104 -11.20 7.69 14.85
C TYR A 104 -11.47 8.31 13.48
N LYS A 105 -10.46 8.26 12.62
CA LYS A 105 -10.57 8.67 11.23
C LYS A 105 -10.43 7.44 10.33
N SER A 106 -11.42 7.22 9.45
CA SER A 106 -11.37 6.10 8.50
C SER A 106 -10.15 6.23 7.57
N TRP A 107 -9.52 5.09 7.26
CA TRP A 107 -8.42 5.04 6.30
C TRP A 107 -8.82 5.63 4.94
N SER A 108 -10.08 5.47 4.55
CA SER A 108 -10.59 5.98 3.27
C SER A 108 -10.64 7.50 3.22
N LYS A 109 -10.50 8.18 4.36
CA LYS A 109 -10.52 9.64 4.46
C LYS A 109 -9.12 10.26 4.52
N ILE A 110 -8.06 9.47 4.42
CA ILE A 110 -6.70 10.00 4.29
C ILE A 110 -6.64 10.86 3.03
N GLU A 111 -6.26 12.13 3.17
CA GLU A 111 -6.37 13.13 2.10
C GLU A 111 -5.06 13.43 1.38
N ASN A 112 -3.90 13.19 2.03
CA ASN A 112 -2.62 13.57 1.47
C ASN A 112 -1.53 12.55 1.79
N TYR A 113 -0.43 12.66 1.06
CA TYR A 113 0.70 11.73 1.19
C TYR A 113 1.38 11.85 2.56
N GLU A 114 1.48 13.05 3.10
CA GLU A 114 2.15 13.29 4.37
C GLU A 114 1.49 12.49 5.51
N GLU A 115 0.18 12.55 5.60
CA GLU A 115 -0.61 11.78 6.58
C GLU A 115 -0.40 10.28 6.38
N TYR A 116 -0.51 9.82 5.15
CA TYR A 116 -0.30 8.42 4.78
C TYR A 116 1.12 7.95 5.10
N SER A 117 2.14 8.74 4.72
CA SER A 117 3.54 8.34 4.87
C SER A 117 3.97 8.18 6.33
N GLU A 118 3.32 8.89 7.26
CA GLU A 118 3.60 8.73 8.69
C GLU A 118 3.28 7.32 9.16
N TYR A 119 2.18 6.72 8.69
CA TYR A 119 1.87 5.33 8.99
C TYR A 119 2.98 4.39 8.53
N GLN A 120 3.50 4.59 7.32
CA GLN A 120 4.56 3.76 6.76
C GLN A 120 5.85 3.88 7.59
N LYS A 121 6.22 5.11 7.95
CA LYS A 121 7.44 5.37 8.75
C LYS A 121 7.35 4.76 10.14
N ILE A 122 6.22 4.93 10.81
CA ILE A 122 6.00 4.36 12.15
C ILE A 122 6.05 2.84 12.08
N PHE A 123 5.39 2.24 11.10
CA PHE A 123 5.38 0.79 10.94
C PHE A 123 6.80 0.24 10.72
N ARG A 124 7.57 0.88 9.85
CA ARG A 124 8.97 0.47 9.59
C ARG A 124 9.82 0.59 10.84
N LYS A 125 9.68 1.68 11.58
CA LYS A 125 10.43 1.89 12.82
C LYS A 125 10.12 0.82 13.87
N ASN A 126 8.86 0.45 13.99
CA ASN A 126 8.43 -0.57 14.96
C ASN A 126 8.77 -2.00 14.54
N ASN A 127 9.15 -2.22 13.28
CA ASN A 127 9.40 -3.54 12.71
C ASN A 127 10.69 -3.58 11.88
N GLU A 128 11.76 -2.98 12.37
CA GLU A 128 13.02 -2.77 11.62
C GLU A 128 13.70 -4.06 11.14
N ARG A 129 13.47 -5.17 11.81
CA ARG A 129 14.17 -6.44 11.51
C ARG A 129 13.42 -7.33 10.53
N VAL A 130 12.27 -6.89 10.04
CA VAL A 130 11.45 -7.69 9.13
C VAL A 130 11.05 -6.86 7.92
N THR A 131 10.78 -7.54 6.82
CA THR A 131 10.22 -6.90 5.62
C THR A 131 8.81 -6.43 5.93
N PRO A 132 8.50 -5.13 5.79
CA PRO A 132 7.20 -4.59 6.21
C PRO A 132 5.98 -5.32 5.64
N ILE A 133 5.97 -5.62 4.34
CA ILE A 133 4.81 -6.26 3.71
C ILE A 133 4.59 -7.68 4.25
N VAL A 134 5.67 -8.40 4.58
CA VAL A 134 5.59 -9.74 5.18
C VAL A 134 5.02 -9.63 6.59
N LYS A 135 5.49 -8.66 7.38
CA LYS A 135 4.98 -8.43 8.73
C LYS A 135 3.50 -8.05 8.73
N GLU A 136 3.09 -7.20 7.80
CA GLU A 136 1.69 -6.83 7.64
C GLU A 136 0.83 -8.06 7.35
N PHE A 137 1.29 -8.93 6.46
CA PHE A 137 0.59 -10.16 6.11
C PHE A 137 0.42 -11.09 7.33
N GLU A 138 1.47 -11.25 8.14
CA GLU A 138 1.41 -12.03 9.37
C GLU A 138 0.38 -11.47 10.35
N LEU A 139 0.40 -10.16 10.56
CA LEU A 139 -0.55 -9.49 11.46
C LEU A 139 -1.99 -9.65 10.97
N PHE A 140 -2.21 -9.49 9.69
CA PHE A 140 -3.52 -9.65 9.06
C PHE A 140 -4.05 -11.08 9.24
N ASN A 141 -3.22 -12.08 8.98
CA ASN A 141 -3.60 -13.49 9.14
C ASN A 141 -3.91 -13.84 10.60
N ASN A 142 -3.11 -13.35 11.54
CA ASN A 142 -3.33 -13.61 12.96
C ASN A 142 -4.66 -13.00 13.43
N SER A 143 -5.00 -11.84 12.92
CA SER A 143 -6.28 -11.18 13.21
C SER A 143 -7.46 -12.02 12.69
N ASN A 144 -7.37 -12.51 11.46
CA ASN A 144 -8.42 -13.35 10.85
C ASN A 144 -8.59 -14.67 11.61
N ASN A 145 -7.49 -15.26 12.09
CA ASN A 145 -7.53 -16.53 12.81
C ASN A 145 -8.12 -16.42 14.24
N LYS A 146 -8.21 -15.21 14.78
CA LYS A 146 -8.80 -14.94 16.11
C LYS A 146 -10.30 -14.68 16.06
N GLN A 147 -10.84 -14.61 14.87
CA GLN A 147 -12.27 -14.46 14.65
C GLN A 147 -12.90 -15.83 14.44
#